data_404503bd9a3207b475e085dbee92c652
#
_entry.id   404503bd9a3207b475e085dbee92c652
#
_cell.length_a   1.000
_cell.length_b   1.000
_cell.length_c   1.000
_cell.angle_alpha   90.00
_cell.angle_beta   90.00
_cell.angle_gamma   90.00
#
_symmetry.space_group_name_H-M   'P 1'
#
loop_
_entity.id
_entity.type
_entity.pdbx_description
1 polymer ?
#
loop_
_entity_poly.entity_id
_entity_poly.type
_entity_poly.pdbx_seq_one_letter_code
_entity_poly.pdbx_strand_id
1 'polypeptide(L)'
;MVFKNIAAACLCVGLAACGVPKTRQSPAVSEGVQPARPPAGAAVYSIDSTQSELRLLVYRAGPMARFGHNHVILNHSVGGWVDAAARPESASFSLYVPVADFTVDDARARAEEGEDFSAEVPEEAKAGTRRNMLSGALLDAERFPVMTLTSGGIAQAPDGNLAATVTIGVAGHESTLVVPFTLESSAERIAAAGSVVLRQSELGLTPFSAMLGALQVQDAMSEIGRAHV
;
A
#
# COMPACT_ATOMS: atom_id res chain seq x y z
N MET A 1 -27.48 55.37 69.63
CA MET A 1 -27.35 56.33 68.55
C MET A 1 -26.89 55.59 67.32
N VAL A 2 -27.74 55.59 66.38
CA VAL A 2 -27.72 54.69 65.13
C VAL A 2 -26.84 55.31 64.08
N PHE A 3 -26.04 54.56 63.38
CA PHE A 3 -25.69 54.88 62.00
C PHE A 3 -25.56 53.61 61.23
N LYS A 4 -26.46 53.43 60.21
CA LYS A 4 -26.51 52.48 59.15
C LYS A 4 -25.43 52.81 58.13
N ASN A 5 -24.68 51.77 57.70
CA ASN A 5 -23.94 51.81 56.44
C ASN A 5 -24.42 50.75 55.52
N ILE A 6 -24.98 51.19 54.39
CA ILE A 6 -25.42 50.41 53.27
C ILE A 6 -24.19 50.08 52.41
N ALA A 7 -23.85 48.83 52.30
CA ALA A 7 -22.84 48.35 51.36
C ALA A 7 -23.53 47.92 50.06
N ALA A 8 -23.22 48.60 48.97
CA ALA A 8 -23.70 48.27 47.63
C ALA A 8 -22.97 47.00 47.11
N ALA A 9 -23.73 45.97 46.81
CA ALA A 9 -23.22 44.77 46.14
C ALA A 9 -23.09 45.04 44.65
N CYS A 10 -21.85 45.08 44.15
CA CYS A 10 -21.55 45.08 42.72
C CYS A 10 -21.67 43.66 42.16
N LEU A 11 -22.72 43.42 41.37
CA LEU A 11 -22.96 42.16 40.67
C LEU A 11 -22.09 42.14 39.39
N CYS A 12 -20.95 41.46 39.46
CA CYS A 12 -20.16 41.17 38.27
C CYS A 12 -20.77 40.00 37.51
N VAL A 13 -21.47 40.29 36.42
CA VAL A 13 -21.92 39.31 35.45
C VAL A 13 -20.71 38.83 34.64
N GLY A 14 -20.20 37.62 34.95
CA GLY A 14 -19.18 36.93 34.17
C GLY A 14 -19.79 36.41 32.88
N LEU A 15 -19.44 36.97 31.74
CA LEU A 15 -19.72 36.38 30.42
C LEU A 15 -18.87 35.12 30.27
N ALA A 16 -19.51 33.97 30.45
CA ALA A 16 -18.93 32.67 30.07
C ALA A 16 -18.90 32.64 28.52
N ALA A 17 -17.73 32.87 27.94
CA ALA A 17 -17.50 32.59 26.53
C ALA A 17 -17.56 31.07 26.31
N CYS A 18 -18.69 30.58 25.80
CA CYS A 18 -18.80 29.24 25.26
C CYS A 18 -17.81 29.10 24.10
N GLY A 19 -16.67 28.50 24.35
CA GLY A 19 -15.75 28.05 23.29
C GLY A 19 -16.47 27.04 22.40
N VAL A 20 -16.80 27.43 21.18
CA VAL A 20 -17.28 26.51 20.14
C VAL A 20 -16.17 25.46 19.94
N PRO A 21 -16.47 24.16 20.09
CA PRO A 21 -15.46 23.14 19.80
C PRO A 21 -15.08 23.30 18.32
N LYS A 22 -13.79 23.54 18.05
CA LYS A 22 -13.25 23.50 16.70
C LYS A 22 -13.55 22.10 16.15
N THR A 23 -14.53 22.01 15.28
CA THR A 23 -14.80 20.84 14.48
C THR A 23 -13.50 20.53 13.75
N ARG A 24 -12.86 19.41 14.12
CA ARG A 24 -11.72 18.88 13.38
C ARG A 24 -12.28 18.56 11.99
N GLN A 25 -11.97 19.41 11.01
CA GLN A 25 -12.27 19.10 9.61
C GLN A 25 -11.60 17.75 9.33
N SER A 26 -12.40 16.73 9.11
CA SER A 26 -11.91 15.50 8.49
C SER A 26 -11.20 15.92 7.20
N PRO A 27 -9.98 15.47 6.95
CA PRO A 27 -9.35 15.69 5.66
C PRO A 27 -10.35 15.19 4.60
N ALA A 28 -10.52 16.00 3.55
CA ALA A 28 -11.37 15.63 2.43
C ALA A 28 -11.00 14.20 2.02
N VAL A 29 -12.01 13.32 1.95
CA VAL A 29 -11.87 11.99 1.37
C VAL A 29 -11.21 12.22 0.02
N SER A 30 -10.00 11.72 -0.17
CA SER A 30 -9.29 11.81 -1.45
C SER A 30 -10.24 11.20 -2.47
N GLU A 31 -10.77 12.02 -3.38
CA GLU A 31 -11.43 11.52 -4.58
C GLU A 31 -10.49 10.46 -5.14
N GLY A 32 -11.01 9.23 -5.34
CA GLY A 32 -10.23 8.04 -5.59
C GLY A 32 -9.08 8.34 -6.55
N VAL A 33 -7.85 8.07 -6.11
CA VAL A 33 -6.64 8.35 -6.90
C VAL A 33 -6.80 7.64 -8.23
N GLN A 34 -7.16 8.40 -9.26
CA GLN A 34 -7.17 7.88 -10.61
C GLN A 34 -5.72 7.83 -11.10
N PRO A 35 -5.33 6.78 -11.82
CA PRO A 35 -4.01 6.72 -12.43
C PRO A 35 -3.78 7.98 -13.27
N ALA A 36 -2.55 8.49 -13.30
CA ALA A 36 -2.19 9.64 -14.11
C ALA A 36 -2.66 9.41 -15.55
N ARG A 37 -3.16 10.47 -16.19
CA ARG A 37 -3.63 10.36 -17.59
C ARG A 37 -2.46 10.02 -18.50
N PRO A 38 -2.62 9.07 -19.45
CA PRO A 38 -1.55 8.74 -20.38
C PRO A 38 -1.15 9.95 -21.24
N PRO A 39 0.11 10.01 -21.69
CA PRO A 39 0.58 11.04 -22.61
C PRO A 39 -0.26 11.08 -23.88
N ALA A 40 -0.49 12.27 -24.43
CA ALA A 40 -1.22 12.41 -25.68
C ALA A 40 -0.41 11.86 -26.87
N GLY A 41 -1.03 11.00 -27.69
CA GLY A 41 -0.40 10.40 -28.87
C GLY A 41 0.45 9.16 -28.61
N ALA A 42 0.45 8.64 -27.37
CA ALA A 42 1.11 7.41 -27.02
C ALA A 42 0.34 6.16 -27.47
N ALA A 43 1.06 5.05 -27.73
CA ALA A 43 0.46 3.73 -27.93
C ALA A 43 0.14 3.12 -26.57
N VAL A 44 -1.02 3.49 -26.03
CA VAL A 44 -1.43 3.14 -24.67
C VAL A 44 -2.21 1.82 -24.65
N TYR A 45 -1.78 0.92 -23.79
CA TYR A 45 -2.42 -0.35 -23.51
C TYR A 45 -2.98 -0.34 -22.09
N SER A 46 -4.15 -0.95 -21.90
CA SER A 46 -4.72 -1.14 -20.57
C SER A 46 -4.21 -2.45 -19.95
N ILE A 47 -4.01 -2.46 -18.64
CA ILE A 47 -3.65 -3.68 -17.92
C ILE A 47 -4.81 -4.70 -17.98
N ASP A 48 -4.47 -5.94 -18.34
CA ASP A 48 -5.37 -7.08 -18.20
C ASP A 48 -5.28 -7.63 -16.77
N SER A 49 -6.21 -7.21 -15.92
CA SER A 49 -6.26 -7.63 -14.52
C SER A 49 -6.47 -9.14 -14.34
N THR A 50 -7.04 -9.82 -15.34
CA THR A 50 -7.28 -11.28 -15.24
C THR A 50 -5.99 -12.09 -15.34
N GLN A 51 -4.93 -11.53 -15.89
CA GLN A 51 -3.61 -12.12 -16.04
C GLN A 51 -2.53 -11.42 -15.22
N SER A 52 -2.87 -10.30 -14.57
CA SER A 52 -1.94 -9.52 -13.77
C SER A 52 -2.05 -9.86 -12.30
N GLU A 53 -0.94 -9.77 -11.58
CA GLU A 53 -0.84 -10.16 -10.18
C GLU A 53 0.19 -9.31 -9.45
N LEU A 54 -0.15 -8.89 -8.23
CA LEU A 54 0.79 -8.39 -7.23
C LEU A 54 0.79 -9.35 -6.04
N ARG A 55 1.94 -9.93 -5.71
CA ARG A 55 2.12 -10.89 -4.61
C ARG A 55 3.16 -10.38 -3.63
N LEU A 56 2.85 -10.43 -2.34
CA LEU A 56 3.75 -10.05 -1.26
C LEU A 56 3.98 -11.26 -0.35
N LEU A 57 5.24 -11.61 -0.13
CA LEU A 57 5.65 -12.66 0.79
C LEU A 57 6.08 -12.01 2.09
N VAL A 58 5.33 -12.25 3.15
CA VAL A 58 5.45 -11.59 4.45
C VAL A 58 5.86 -12.61 5.49
N TYR A 59 6.94 -12.32 6.21
CA TYR A 59 7.56 -13.25 7.12
C TYR A 59 7.33 -12.85 8.58
N ARG A 60 7.06 -13.84 9.42
CA ARG A 60 6.97 -13.70 10.87
C ARG A 60 8.32 -13.42 11.51
N ALA A 61 8.34 -12.70 12.62
CA ALA A 61 9.54 -12.38 13.40
C ALA A 61 9.27 -12.29 14.90
N GLY A 62 10.31 -12.00 15.65
CA GLY A 62 10.26 -11.86 17.10
C GLY A 62 10.48 -13.17 17.87
N PRO A 63 10.68 -13.10 19.20
CA PRO A 63 10.94 -14.28 20.05
C PRO A 63 9.83 -15.35 20.02
N MET A 64 8.60 -14.93 19.71
CA MET A 64 7.44 -15.81 19.63
C MET A 64 7.03 -16.12 18.17
N ALA A 65 7.90 -15.92 17.20
CA ALA A 65 7.63 -16.14 15.77
C ALA A 65 7.03 -17.53 15.47
N ARG A 66 7.38 -18.57 16.26
CA ARG A 66 6.83 -19.93 16.11
C ARG A 66 5.31 -20.03 16.28
N PHE A 67 4.67 -19.04 16.89
CA PHE A 67 3.21 -18.96 17.07
C PHE A 67 2.51 -18.12 16.00
N GLY A 68 3.26 -17.49 15.10
CA GLY A 68 2.74 -16.77 13.95
C GLY A 68 2.91 -17.58 12.66
N HIS A 69 2.46 -17.00 11.57
CA HIS A 69 2.53 -17.58 10.23
C HIS A 69 3.28 -16.65 9.28
N ASN A 70 3.92 -17.21 8.28
CA ASN A 70 4.27 -16.46 7.07
C ASN A 70 3.01 -16.38 6.20
N HIS A 71 2.81 -15.24 5.55
CA HIS A 71 1.62 -14.97 4.77
C HIS A 71 1.95 -14.64 3.32
N VAL A 72 1.15 -15.16 2.40
CA VAL A 72 1.09 -14.76 1.00
C VAL A 72 -0.07 -13.79 0.85
N ILE A 73 0.24 -12.54 0.52
CA ILE A 73 -0.75 -11.50 0.28
C ILE A 73 -0.84 -11.28 -1.24
N LEU A 74 -2.03 -11.34 -1.79
CA LEU A 74 -2.25 -11.41 -3.23
C LEU A 74 -3.31 -10.40 -3.68
N ASN A 75 -3.08 -9.74 -4.82
CA ASN A 75 -4.04 -8.88 -5.47
C ASN A 75 -4.04 -9.11 -6.99
N HIS A 76 -5.21 -9.40 -7.55
CA HIS A 76 -5.42 -9.54 -8.99
C HIS A 76 -6.14 -8.33 -9.62
N SER A 77 -6.53 -7.34 -8.82
CA SER A 77 -7.23 -6.15 -9.31
C SER A 77 -6.26 -5.03 -9.73
N VAL A 78 -5.08 -5.42 -10.21
CA VAL A 78 -4.11 -4.45 -10.74
C VAL A 78 -4.69 -3.84 -12.00
N GLY A 79 -4.77 -2.51 -12.05
CA GLY A 79 -5.26 -1.79 -13.21
C GLY A 79 -4.31 -0.65 -13.60
N GLY A 80 -4.65 0.06 -14.68
CA GLY A 80 -3.86 1.18 -15.15
C GLY A 80 -3.52 1.08 -16.62
N TRP A 81 -2.43 1.73 -17.01
CA TRP A 81 -2.00 1.79 -18.40
C TRP A 81 -0.47 1.69 -18.54
N VAL A 82 -0.06 1.24 -19.71
CA VAL A 82 1.33 1.22 -20.17
C VAL A 82 1.40 1.93 -21.52
N ASP A 83 2.30 2.89 -21.67
CA ASP A 83 2.74 3.41 -22.95
C ASP A 83 3.92 2.58 -23.44
N ALA A 84 3.64 1.65 -24.35
CA ALA A 84 4.63 0.77 -24.93
C ALA A 84 5.33 1.47 -26.08
N ALA A 85 6.32 2.29 -25.80
CA ALA A 85 7.15 2.91 -26.80
C ALA A 85 7.97 1.88 -27.61
N ALA A 86 8.42 2.27 -28.79
CA ALA A 86 9.23 1.40 -29.67
C ALA A 86 10.55 0.89 -29.02
N ARG A 87 11.02 1.60 -28.00
CA ARG A 87 12.16 1.19 -27.17
C ARG A 87 11.72 1.15 -25.71
N PRO A 88 12.03 0.08 -24.95
CA PRO A 88 11.63 -0.06 -23.57
C PRO A 88 12.01 1.14 -22.67
N GLU A 89 13.18 1.76 -22.93
CA GLU A 89 13.68 2.91 -22.16
C GLU A 89 12.80 4.17 -22.33
N SER A 90 12.00 4.21 -23.37
CA SER A 90 11.07 5.32 -23.62
C SER A 90 9.64 5.00 -23.17
N ALA A 91 9.40 3.77 -22.68
CA ALA A 91 8.11 3.35 -22.18
C ALA A 91 7.81 4.00 -20.82
N SER A 92 6.54 4.11 -20.50
CA SER A 92 6.07 4.60 -19.21
C SER A 92 4.80 3.87 -18.78
N PHE A 93 4.52 3.87 -17.47
CA PHE A 93 3.30 3.28 -16.95
C PHE A 93 2.77 4.04 -15.74
N SER A 94 1.48 3.89 -15.51
CA SER A 94 0.84 4.26 -14.25
C SER A 94 -0.16 3.17 -13.89
N LEU A 95 0.10 2.49 -12.78
CA LEU A 95 -0.70 1.39 -12.27
C LEU A 95 -1.38 1.81 -10.96
N TYR A 96 -2.48 1.16 -10.66
CA TYR A 96 -3.16 1.26 -9.38
C TYR A 96 -3.57 -0.12 -8.88
N VAL A 97 -3.62 -0.25 -7.56
CA VAL A 97 -3.99 -1.49 -6.86
C VAL A 97 -5.01 -1.15 -5.79
N PRO A 98 -6.28 -1.58 -5.93
CA PRO A 98 -7.28 -1.39 -4.89
C PRO A 98 -6.89 -2.15 -3.61
N VAL A 99 -6.73 -1.43 -2.50
CA VAL A 99 -6.23 -2.00 -1.24
C VAL A 99 -7.22 -3.01 -0.64
N ALA A 100 -8.52 -2.78 -0.83
CA ALA A 100 -9.56 -3.68 -0.33
C ALA A 100 -9.60 -5.05 -1.02
N ASP A 101 -8.97 -5.19 -2.20
CA ASP A 101 -8.96 -6.43 -2.98
C ASP A 101 -7.80 -7.36 -2.64
N PHE A 102 -6.94 -6.99 -1.70
CA PHE A 102 -5.93 -7.90 -1.18
C PHE A 102 -6.57 -9.10 -0.50
N THR A 103 -6.15 -10.29 -0.88
CA THR A 103 -6.47 -11.57 -0.26
C THR A 103 -5.28 -12.09 0.53
N VAL A 104 -5.55 -12.88 1.57
CA VAL A 104 -4.53 -13.43 2.46
C VAL A 104 -4.57 -14.94 2.36
N ASP A 105 -3.42 -15.54 2.04
CA ASP A 105 -3.19 -16.97 2.07
C ASP A 105 -4.17 -17.77 1.20
N ASP A 106 -4.35 -17.35 -0.05
CA ASP A 106 -4.96 -18.21 -1.06
C ASP A 106 -4.20 -19.55 -1.13
N ALA A 107 -4.94 -20.64 -1.14
CA ALA A 107 -4.36 -21.99 -1.02
C ALA A 107 -3.41 -22.33 -2.19
N ARG A 108 -3.77 -21.90 -3.41
CA ARG A 108 -2.94 -22.11 -4.60
C ARG A 108 -1.68 -21.26 -4.54
N ALA A 109 -1.83 -19.96 -4.23
CA ALA A 109 -0.69 -19.06 -4.12
C ALA A 109 0.32 -19.53 -3.07
N ARG A 110 -0.15 -20.02 -1.91
CA ARG A 110 0.73 -20.61 -0.89
C ARG A 110 1.47 -21.85 -1.36
N ALA A 111 0.80 -22.74 -2.10
CA ALA A 111 1.41 -23.97 -2.61
C ALA A 111 2.54 -23.69 -3.62
N GLU A 112 2.55 -22.52 -4.24
CA GLU A 112 3.58 -22.09 -5.20
C GLU A 112 4.84 -21.53 -4.52
N GLU A 113 4.80 -21.18 -3.21
CA GLU A 113 5.87 -20.45 -2.51
C GLU A 113 6.83 -21.32 -1.66
N GLY A 114 6.71 -22.66 -1.74
CA GLY A 114 7.65 -23.60 -1.12
C GLY A 114 7.46 -23.76 0.39
N GLU A 115 8.49 -24.31 1.06
CA GLU A 115 8.40 -24.83 2.43
C GLU A 115 8.05 -23.77 3.48
N ASP A 116 8.54 -22.55 3.34
CA ASP A 116 8.27 -21.44 4.27
C ASP A 116 6.79 -21.10 4.39
N PHE A 117 5.98 -21.47 3.41
CA PHE A 117 4.54 -21.23 3.33
C PHE A 117 3.72 -22.51 3.35
N SER A 118 4.33 -23.68 3.62
CA SER A 118 3.66 -24.98 3.62
C SER A 118 2.72 -25.20 4.82
N ALA A 119 2.95 -24.51 5.93
CA ALA A 119 2.10 -24.63 7.12
C ALA A 119 0.69 -24.12 6.84
N GLU A 120 -0.32 -24.90 7.25
CA GLU A 120 -1.72 -24.49 7.16
C GLU A 120 -1.99 -23.25 8.03
N VAL A 121 -2.73 -22.28 7.49
CA VAL A 121 -3.15 -21.07 8.21
C VAL A 121 -4.65 -21.14 8.42
N PRO A 122 -5.13 -21.14 9.69
CA PRO A 122 -6.57 -21.15 9.97
C PRO A 122 -7.28 -19.92 9.39
N GLU A 123 -8.53 -20.08 8.95
CA GLU A 123 -9.32 -18.98 8.35
C GLU A 123 -9.47 -17.78 9.28
N GLU A 124 -9.57 -18.00 10.59
CA GLU A 124 -9.59 -16.90 11.57
C GLU A 124 -8.28 -16.10 11.57
N ALA A 125 -7.13 -16.77 11.43
CA ALA A 125 -5.84 -16.10 11.33
C ALA A 125 -5.70 -15.30 10.03
N LYS A 126 -6.14 -15.86 8.89
CA LYS A 126 -6.19 -15.15 7.61
C LYS A 126 -7.05 -13.88 7.72
N ALA A 127 -8.25 -14.01 8.27
CA ALA A 127 -9.16 -12.89 8.48
C ALA A 127 -8.58 -11.85 9.46
N GLY A 128 -7.86 -12.29 10.50
CA GLY A 128 -7.16 -11.43 11.44
C GLY A 128 -6.05 -10.63 10.77
N THR A 129 -5.21 -11.29 9.98
CA THR A 129 -4.13 -10.67 9.19
C THR A 129 -4.69 -9.64 8.23
N ARG A 130 -5.76 -9.98 7.50
CA ARG A 130 -6.42 -9.04 6.58
C ARG A 130 -6.96 -7.80 7.31
N ARG A 131 -7.64 -7.97 8.46
CA ARG A 131 -8.12 -6.84 9.25
C ARG A 131 -6.98 -5.92 9.71
N ASN A 132 -5.90 -6.51 10.23
CA ASN A 132 -4.74 -5.75 10.67
C ASN A 132 -4.10 -4.97 9.50
N MET A 133 -3.92 -5.63 8.36
CA MET A 133 -3.35 -5.04 7.15
C MET A 133 -4.16 -3.84 6.65
N LEU A 134 -5.49 -3.95 6.61
CA LEU A 134 -6.37 -2.89 6.10
C LEU A 134 -6.66 -1.78 7.11
N SER A 135 -6.26 -1.97 8.37
CA SER A 135 -6.53 -1.01 9.45
C SER A 135 -5.72 0.27 9.30
N GLY A 136 -6.13 1.32 10.05
CA GLY A 136 -5.41 2.58 10.15
C GLY A 136 -4.00 2.47 10.76
N ALA A 137 -3.63 1.29 11.29
CA ALA A 137 -2.29 1.04 11.81
C ALA A 137 -1.29 0.63 10.72
N LEU A 138 -1.73 0.22 9.52
CA LEU A 138 -0.84 -0.18 8.43
C LEU A 138 -1.24 0.50 7.10
N LEU A 139 -2.22 -0.02 6.37
CA LEU A 139 -2.58 0.52 5.05
C LEU A 139 -3.64 1.62 5.09
N ASP A 140 -4.38 1.76 6.19
CA ASP A 140 -5.47 2.75 6.37
C ASP A 140 -6.42 2.80 5.16
N ALA A 141 -6.96 1.63 4.80
CA ALA A 141 -7.73 1.42 3.56
C ALA A 141 -8.96 2.32 3.44
N GLU A 142 -9.50 2.81 4.56
CA GLU A 142 -10.62 3.77 4.56
C GLU A 142 -10.22 5.14 4.02
N ARG A 143 -8.98 5.57 4.32
CA ARG A 143 -8.46 6.86 3.87
C ARG A 143 -7.66 6.76 2.58
N PHE A 144 -6.99 5.63 2.38
CA PHE A 144 -6.12 5.37 1.23
C PHE A 144 -6.55 4.08 0.52
N PRO A 145 -7.68 4.09 -0.19
CA PRO A 145 -8.26 2.87 -0.78
C PRO A 145 -7.46 2.31 -1.96
N VAL A 146 -6.46 3.05 -2.46
CA VAL A 146 -5.70 2.71 -3.66
C VAL A 146 -4.21 2.92 -3.42
N MET A 147 -3.40 1.94 -3.78
CA MET A 147 -1.95 2.09 -3.98
C MET A 147 -1.68 2.49 -5.43
N THR A 148 -0.64 3.28 -5.66
CA THR A 148 -0.22 3.70 -7.01
C THR A 148 1.23 3.32 -7.28
N LEU A 149 1.52 2.96 -8.54
CA LEU A 149 2.88 2.71 -9.01
C LEU A 149 3.07 3.47 -10.33
N THR A 150 3.98 4.42 -10.34
CA THR A 150 4.23 5.27 -11.52
C THR A 150 5.69 5.17 -11.91
N SER A 151 5.95 4.98 -13.20
CA SER A 151 7.33 4.94 -13.72
C SER A 151 7.95 6.33 -13.74
N GLY A 152 9.15 6.46 -13.18
CA GLY A 152 10.01 7.63 -13.32
C GLY A 152 11.03 7.50 -14.47
N GLY A 153 11.13 6.30 -15.07
CA GLY A 153 12.02 5.98 -16.19
C GLY A 153 12.37 4.50 -16.19
N ILE A 154 12.77 4.01 -17.36
CA ILE A 154 13.26 2.63 -17.54
C ILE A 154 14.67 2.69 -18.10
N ALA A 155 15.56 1.87 -17.59
CA ALA A 155 16.95 1.77 -18.05
C ALA A 155 17.36 0.31 -18.22
N GLN A 156 18.33 0.05 -19.10
CA GLN A 156 18.97 -1.24 -19.15
C GLN A 156 20.06 -1.32 -18.07
N ALA A 157 19.99 -2.35 -17.25
CA ALA A 157 21.01 -2.63 -16.25
C ALA A 157 22.28 -3.25 -16.90
N PRO A 158 23.45 -3.23 -16.23
CA PRO A 158 24.69 -3.76 -16.79
C PRO A 158 24.65 -5.24 -17.16
N ASP A 159 23.76 -6.01 -16.54
CA ASP A 159 23.53 -7.44 -16.83
C ASP A 159 22.61 -7.68 -18.04
N GLY A 160 22.14 -6.61 -18.68
CA GLY A 160 21.23 -6.67 -19.83
C GLY A 160 19.73 -6.71 -19.47
N ASN A 161 19.38 -6.84 -18.19
CA ASN A 161 18.01 -6.76 -17.73
C ASN A 161 17.48 -5.32 -17.76
N LEU A 162 16.17 -5.17 -17.73
CA LEU A 162 15.53 -3.87 -17.59
C LEU A 162 15.31 -3.54 -16.11
N ALA A 163 15.38 -2.26 -15.79
CA ALA A 163 15.07 -1.76 -14.46
C ALA A 163 14.22 -0.48 -14.57
N ALA A 164 13.12 -0.43 -13.86
CA ALA A 164 12.24 0.74 -13.78
C ALA A 164 12.50 1.50 -12.48
N THR A 165 12.65 2.81 -12.56
CA THR A 165 12.48 3.67 -11.39
C THR A 165 10.99 3.83 -11.16
N VAL A 166 10.49 3.37 -10.00
CA VAL A 166 9.06 3.34 -9.67
C VAL A 166 8.80 4.18 -8.45
N THR A 167 7.88 5.12 -8.54
CA THR A 167 7.32 5.81 -7.38
C THR A 167 6.08 5.05 -6.92
N ILE A 168 6.10 4.60 -5.67
CA ILE A 168 4.99 3.89 -5.01
C ILE A 168 4.32 4.85 -4.05
N GLY A 169 3.00 5.05 -4.23
CA GLY A 169 2.13 5.73 -3.28
C GLY A 169 1.33 4.71 -2.47
N VAL A 170 1.50 4.69 -1.14
CA VAL A 170 0.79 3.77 -0.23
C VAL A 170 0.53 4.43 1.11
N ALA A 171 -0.66 4.29 1.66
CA ALA A 171 -1.05 4.81 2.98
C ALA A 171 -0.68 6.30 3.20
N GLY A 172 -0.73 7.12 2.13
CA GLY A 172 -0.39 8.54 2.16
C GLY A 172 1.11 8.85 2.12
N HIS A 173 1.97 7.86 1.94
CA HIS A 173 3.41 7.99 1.73
C HIS A 173 3.77 7.76 0.27
N GLU A 174 4.84 8.41 -0.17
CA GLU A 174 5.45 8.16 -1.47
C GLU A 174 6.91 7.75 -1.29
N SER A 175 7.32 6.70 -2.00
CA SER A 175 8.69 6.19 -1.98
C SER A 175 9.10 5.82 -3.40
N THR A 176 10.37 6.06 -3.72
CA THR A 176 10.91 5.74 -5.05
C THR A 176 11.98 4.66 -4.92
N LEU A 177 11.87 3.64 -5.75
CA LEU A 177 12.81 2.52 -5.79
C LEU A 177 13.08 2.08 -7.22
N VAL A 178 14.13 1.26 -7.39
CA VAL A 178 14.48 0.66 -8.68
C VAL A 178 14.06 -0.81 -8.66
N VAL A 179 13.16 -1.17 -9.59
CA VAL A 179 12.63 -2.52 -9.72
C VAL A 179 13.21 -3.18 -10.97
N PRO A 180 14.01 -4.24 -10.84
CA PRO A 180 14.43 -5.04 -11.98
C PRO A 180 13.24 -5.83 -12.52
N PHE A 181 13.12 -5.96 -13.84
CA PHE A 181 12.06 -6.72 -14.46
C PHE A 181 12.49 -7.32 -15.80
N THR A 182 11.79 -8.36 -16.21
CA THR A 182 11.86 -8.95 -17.55
C THR A 182 10.67 -8.48 -18.37
N LEU A 183 10.86 -8.37 -19.68
CA LEU A 183 9.83 -7.98 -20.62
C LEU A 183 9.73 -9.00 -21.74
N GLU A 184 8.54 -9.56 -21.94
CA GLU A 184 8.18 -10.37 -23.08
C GLU A 184 7.23 -9.55 -23.96
N SER A 185 7.57 -9.41 -25.23
CA SER A 185 6.76 -8.63 -26.18
C SER A 185 6.57 -9.42 -27.46
N SER A 186 5.32 -9.54 -27.89
CA SER A 186 4.90 -10.10 -29.17
C SER A 186 3.95 -9.13 -29.88
N ALA A 187 3.48 -9.52 -31.06
CA ALA A 187 2.48 -8.72 -31.80
C ALA A 187 1.12 -8.63 -31.08
N GLU A 188 0.84 -9.58 -30.17
CA GLU A 188 -0.48 -9.75 -29.56
C GLU A 188 -0.48 -9.47 -28.05
N ARG A 189 0.70 -9.46 -27.41
CA ARG A 189 0.81 -9.38 -25.95
C ARG A 189 2.12 -8.75 -25.52
N ILE A 190 2.05 -7.95 -24.47
CA ILE A 190 3.20 -7.52 -23.69
C ILE A 190 3.02 -8.06 -22.26
N ALA A 191 4.06 -8.67 -21.72
CA ALA A 191 4.08 -9.13 -20.33
C ALA A 191 5.36 -8.67 -19.66
N ALA A 192 5.24 -8.08 -18.48
CA ALA A 192 6.34 -7.71 -17.63
C ALA A 192 6.29 -8.49 -16.32
N ALA A 193 7.43 -8.99 -15.85
CA ALA A 193 7.53 -9.65 -14.56
C ALA A 193 8.77 -9.17 -13.81
N GLY A 194 8.60 -8.86 -12.52
CA GLY A 194 9.68 -8.41 -11.66
C GLY A 194 9.54 -8.96 -10.25
N SER A 195 10.66 -8.97 -9.52
CA SER A 195 10.67 -9.28 -8.10
C SER A 195 11.69 -8.39 -7.40
N VAL A 196 11.32 -7.90 -6.23
CA VAL A 196 12.17 -7.03 -5.41
C VAL A 196 11.92 -7.29 -3.93
N VAL A 197 12.96 -7.12 -3.12
CA VAL A 197 12.81 -7.09 -1.66
C VAL A 197 12.56 -5.65 -1.24
N LEU A 198 11.43 -5.42 -0.60
CA LEU A 198 10.99 -4.13 -0.07
C LEU A 198 11.10 -4.12 1.44
N ARG A 199 11.35 -2.94 2.02
CA ARG A 199 11.17 -2.71 3.45
C ARG A 199 9.90 -1.90 3.69
N GLN A 200 9.03 -2.38 4.57
CA GLN A 200 7.82 -1.66 4.95
C GLN A 200 8.16 -0.25 5.48
N SER A 201 9.24 -0.14 6.26
CA SER A 201 9.73 1.15 6.79
C SER A 201 10.16 2.13 5.68
N GLU A 202 10.73 1.65 4.57
CA GLU A 202 11.09 2.48 3.41
C GLU A 202 9.85 3.00 2.66
N LEU A 203 8.71 2.31 2.80
CA LEU A 203 7.41 2.73 2.29
C LEU A 203 6.64 3.63 3.28
N GLY A 204 7.26 4.03 4.39
CA GLY A 204 6.61 4.81 5.44
C GLY A 204 5.65 4.00 6.33
N LEU A 205 5.65 2.67 6.20
CA LEU A 205 4.79 1.78 6.97
C LEU A 205 5.50 1.29 8.24
N THR A 206 4.71 1.01 9.28
CA THR A 206 5.23 0.38 10.51
C THR A 206 4.86 -1.10 10.50
N PRO A 207 5.84 -2.03 10.46
CA PRO A 207 5.56 -3.46 10.50
C PRO A 207 4.70 -3.85 11.70
N PHE A 208 3.74 -4.74 11.48
CA PHE A 208 2.84 -5.20 12.55
C PHE A 208 3.64 -5.80 13.72
N SER A 209 3.25 -5.42 14.93
CA SER A 209 3.83 -5.90 16.18
C SER A 209 2.75 -6.11 17.23
N ALA A 210 2.79 -7.24 17.92
CA ALA A 210 1.90 -7.59 18.99
C ALA A 210 2.66 -8.10 20.23
N MET A 211 1.98 -8.21 21.36
CA MET A 211 2.52 -8.74 22.62
C MET A 211 3.85 -8.05 23.01
N LEU A 212 3.88 -6.71 22.97
CA LEU A 212 5.06 -5.89 23.27
C LEU A 212 6.31 -6.25 22.42
N GLY A 213 6.11 -6.59 21.16
CA GLY A 213 7.19 -6.97 20.25
C GLY A 213 7.56 -8.44 20.26
N ALA A 214 6.88 -9.28 21.05
CA ALA A 214 7.19 -10.70 21.08
C ALA A 214 6.76 -11.43 19.78
N LEU A 215 5.69 -10.99 19.14
CA LEU A 215 5.25 -11.45 17.83
C LEU A 215 5.27 -10.26 16.85
N GLN A 216 6.01 -10.40 15.78
CA GLN A 216 6.24 -9.33 14.81
C GLN A 216 6.15 -9.86 13.38
N VAL A 217 5.96 -8.94 12.44
CA VAL A 217 6.23 -9.13 11.01
C VAL A 217 7.61 -8.56 10.71
N GLN A 218 8.38 -9.22 9.85
CA GLN A 218 9.65 -8.69 9.36
C GLN A 218 9.41 -7.38 8.60
N ASP A 219 10.36 -6.46 8.72
CA ASP A 219 10.33 -5.22 7.93
C ASP A 219 10.52 -5.50 6.44
N ALA A 220 11.43 -6.43 6.11
CA ALA A 220 11.63 -6.88 4.74
C ALA A 220 10.52 -7.85 4.30
N MET A 221 10.01 -7.63 3.10
CA MET A 221 9.07 -8.51 2.40
C MET A 221 9.52 -8.68 0.95
N SER A 222 9.22 -9.83 0.35
CA SER A 222 9.45 -10.03 -1.09
C SER A 222 8.19 -9.66 -1.85
N GLU A 223 8.34 -8.83 -2.88
CA GLU A 223 7.27 -8.46 -3.80
C GLU A 223 7.55 -9.11 -5.15
N ILE A 224 6.51 -9.70 -5.73
CA ILE A 224 6.52 -10.33 -7.05
C ILE A 224 5.38 -9.70 -7.84
N GLY A 225 5.71 -8.97 -8.91
CA GLY A 225 4.74 -8.36 -9.79
C GLY A 225 4.72 -9.02 -11.16
N ARG A 226 3.52 -9.24 -11.70
CA ARG A 226 3.29 -9.64 -13.09
C ARG A 226 2.22 -8.74 -13.68
N ALA A 227 2.52 -8.10 -14.81
CA ALA A 227 1.59 -7.25 -15.52
C ALA A 227 1.49 -7.68 -16.99
N HIS A 228 0.27 -7.78 -17.48
CA HIS A 228 -0.06 -8.16 -18.85
C HIS A 228 -0.92 -7.08 -19.51
N VAL A 229 -0.70 -6.84 -20.79
CA VAL A 229 -1.51 -5.94 -21.63
C VAL A 229 -1.78 -6.57 -22.99
#